data_23d24453d3f6c53c495755e1fe6c6352
#
_entry.id   23d24453d3f6c53c495755e1fe6c6352
#
_cell.length_a   1.000
_cell.length_b   1.000
_cell.length_c   1.000
_cell.angle_alpha   90.00
_cell.angle_beta   90.00
_cell.angle_gamma   90.00
#
_symmetry.space_group_name_H-M   'P 1'
#
loop_
_entity.id
_entity.type
_entity.pdbx_description
1 polymer ?
#
loop_
_entity_poly.entity_id
_entity_poly.type
_entity_poly.pdbx_seq_one_letter_code
_entity_poly.pdbx_strand_id
1 'polypeptide(L)'
;TGQSDWDGIIRSTNLTITGKTVVIAGYGWCGKGVSMRSKGLGAHVIVTEVDPIKAIEAVMDGFEIMPMDEAAKVGDIFLTVTGDIDVITERHFMQMKDGAICANAGHFDCEVSRADLERICTKKYEARKNIEGYVLPNGKTVFLMAEGRLVNLAAGDGHPAEIMDLSFAMQTLAVWYLLGHGRDMKPAVYTLPHELDTKVAQIKLQSMGYKIDSLSEEQKKYLGLD
;
A
#
# COMPACT_ATOMS: atom_id res chain seq x y z
N THR A 1 -1.88 -1.27 -5.55
CA THR A 1 -2.05 -0.44 -4.33
C THR A 1 -1.39 0.92 -4.54
N GLY A 2 -0.07 1.01 -4.72
CA GLY A 2 0.63 2.31 -4.76
C GLY A 2 0.06 3.37 -5.70
N GLN A 3 -0.45 3.00 -6.88
CA GLN A 3 -1.10 3.94 -7.78
C GLN A 3 -2.48 4.37 -7.26
N SER A 4 -3.30 3.42 -6.84
CA SER A 4 -4.68 3.68 -6.43
C SER A 4 -4.77 4.44 -5.10
N ASP A 5 -3.80 4.27 -4.19
CA ASP A 5 -3.72 5.07 -2.96
C ASP A 5 -3.49 6.55 -3.29
N TRP A 6 -2.53 6.82 -4.18
CA TRP A 6 -2.27 8.19 -4.63
C TRP A 6 -3.43 8.78 -5.44
N ASP A 7 -4.15 7.96 -6.21
CA ASP A 7 -5.37 8.41 -6.87
C ASP A 7 -6.40 8.90 -5.84
N GLY A 8 -6.69 8.13 -4.80
CA GLY A 8 -7.58 8.52 -3.71
C GLY A 8 -7.12 9.79 -2.98
N ILE A 9 -5.82 9.87 -2.65
CA ILE A 9 -5.25 11.03 -1.95
C ILE A 9 -5.33 12.29 -2.82
N ILE A 10 -4.89 12.22 -4.07
CA ILE A 10 -4.86 13.38 -4.97
C ILE A 10 -6.27 13.88 -5.28
N ARG A 11 -7.21 12.99 -5.60
CA ARG A 11 -8.62 13.36 -5.86
C ARG A 11 -9.27 14.07 -4.68
N SER A 12 -9.03 13.59 -3.46
CA SER A 12 -9.65 14.15 -2.26
C SER A 12 -9.00 15.46 -1.82
N THR A 13 -7.69 15.59 -1.97
CA THR A 13 -6.94 16.74 -1.46
C THR A 13 -6.70 17.82 -2.50
N ASN A 14 -6.50 17.44 -3.77
CA ASN A 14 -6.03 18.32 -4.85
C ASN A 14 -4.71 19.03 -4.50
N LEU A 15 -3.81 18.35 -3.78
CA LEU A 15 -2.52 18.88 -3.37
C LEU A 15 -1.40 18.46 -4.34
N THR A 16 -0.41 19.32 -4.46
CA THR A 16 0.88 18.96 -5.09
C THR A 16 1.65 18.05 -4.15
N ILE A 17 2.15 16.93 -4.66
CA ILE A 17 2.96 15.97 -3.89
C ILE A 17 4.43 16.31 -3.98
N THR A 18 4.85 16.89 -5.12
CA THR A 18 6.23 17.33 -5.33
C THR A 18 6.72 18.23 -4.19
N GLY A 19 7.90 17.89 -3.67
CA GLY A 19 8.55 18.62 -2.58
C GLY A 19 8.01 18.35 -1.17
N LYS A 20 6.96 17.52 -1.02
CA LYS A 20 6.48 17.10 0.29
C LYS A 20 7.27 15.94 0.84
N THR A 21 7.38 15.87 2.14
CA THR A 21 7.90 14.70 2.86
C THR A 21 6.76 13.72 3.08
N VAL A 22 6.87 12.56 2.44
CA VAL A 22 5.90 11.46 2.55
C VAL A 22 6.49 10.35 3.40
N VAL A 23 5.82 10.03 4.50
CA VAL A 23 6.21 8.95 5.41
C VAL A 23 5.37 7.72 5.09
N ILE A 24 6.04 6.62 4.74
CA ILE A 24 5.40 5.32 4.47
C ILE A 24 5.72 4.38 5.63
N ALA A 25 4.70 3.94 6.35
CA ALA A 25 4.86 2.95 7.41
C ALA A 25 4.68 1.54 6.85
N GLY A 26 5.78 0.79 6.81
CA GLY A 26 5.87 -0.55 6.25
C GLY A 26 6.52 -0.60 4.86
N TYR A 27 7.37 -1.62 4.62
CA TYR A 27 8.07 -1.82 3.35
C TYR A 27 7.86 -3.23 2.77
N GLY A 28 6.65 -3.78 2.95
CA GLY A 28 6.17 -4.94 2.21
C GLY A 28 5.84 -4.59 0.75
N TRP A 29 5.14 -5.48 0.05
CA TRP A 29 4.78 -5.24 -1.37
C TRP A 29 4.00 -3.94 -1.59
N CYS A 30 3.06 -3.63 -0.70
CA CYS A 30 2.31 -2.37 -0.78
C CYS A 30 3.23 -1.19 -0.51
N GLY A 31 4.05 -1.24 0.55
CA GLY A 31 4.98 -0.16 0.91
C GLY A 31 5.99 0.14 -0.19
N LYS A 32 6.58 -0.88 -0.82
CA LYS A 32 7.45 -0.73 -2.00
C LYS A 32 6.73 0.02 -3.13
N GLY A 33 5.52 -0.42 -3.47
CA GLY A 33 4.73 0.21 -4.53
C GLY A 33 4.36 1.65 -4.24
N VAL A 34 3.96 1.97 -3.00
CA VAL A 34 3.62 3.34 -2.57
C VAL A 34 4.85 4.23 -2.56
N SER A 35 5.97 3.75 -2.00
CA SER A 35 7.24 4.50 -1.95
C SER A 35 7.74 4.87 -3.34
N MET A 36 7.75 3.91 -4.27
CA MET A 36 8.13 4.14 -5.67
C MET A 36 7.23 5.16 -6.36
N ARG A 37 5.92 5.10 -6.15
CA ARG A 37 4.97 6.07 -6.72
C ARG A 37 5.13 7.46 -6.09
N SER A 38 5.33 7.54 -4.77
CA SER A 38 5.61 8.79 -4.07
C SER A 38 6.85 9.49 -4.63
N LYS A 39 7.94 8.74 -4.80
CA LYS A 39 9.19 9.21 -5.41
C LYS A 39 8.95 9.70 -6.85
N GLY A 40 8.16 8.94 -7.63
CA GLY A 40 7.78 9.32 -9.00
C GLY A 40 6.95 10.60 -9.09
N LEU A 41 6.19 10.93 -8.04
CA LEU A 41 5.44 12.19 -7.91
C LEU A 41 6.32 13.35 -7.38
N GLY A 42 7.62 13.11 -7.15
CA GLY A 42 8.57 14.13 -6.70
C GLY A 42 8.56 14.37 -5.19
N ALA A 43 8.05 13.42 -4.40
CA ALA A 43 8.13 13.49 -2.94
C ALA A 43 9.53 13.12 -2.41
N HIS A 44 9.87 13.69 -1.26
CA HIS A 44 10.91 13.14 -0.40
C HIS A 44 10.28 12.01 0.43
N VAL A 45 10.78 10.78 0.26
CA VAL A 45 10.15 9.59 0.87
C VAL A 45 10.97 9.10 2.05
N ILE A 46 10.30 8.96 3.18
CA ILE A 46 10.81 8.34 4.39
C ILE A 46 10.02 7.06 4.63
N VAL A 47 10.71 5.97 4.92
CA VAL A 47 10.08 4.69 5.27
C VAL A 47 10.31 4.41 6.75
N THR A 48 9.28 3.94 7.45
CA THR A 48 9.40 3.39 8.79
C THR A 48 9.14 1.89 8.73
N GLU A 49 10.00 1.08 9.32
CA GLU A 49 9.94 -0.39 9.24
C GLU A 49 10.50 -1.02 10.52
N VAL A 50 9.98 -2.19 10.89
CA VAL A 50 10.41 -2.95 12.07
C VAL A 50 11.25 -4.17 11.68
N ASP A 51 11.13 -4.67 10.45
CA ASP A 51 11.92 -5.76 9.91
C ASP A 51 13.23 -5.20 9.33
N PRO A 52 14.40 -5.56 9.90
CA PRO A 52 15.68 -5.02 9.43
C PRO A 52 16.03 -5.44 7.99
N ILE A 53 15.50 -6.56 7.50
CA ILE A 53 15.70 -6.97 6.10
C ILE A 53 14.98 -6.04 5.17
N LYS A 54 13.70 -5.74 5.44
CA LYS A 54 12.92 -4.80 4.64
C LYS A 54 13.44 -3.37 4.76
N ALA A 55 13.93 -2.99 5.94
CA ALA A 55 14.55 -1.69 6.16
C ALA A 55 15.80 -1.51 5.28
N ILE A 56 16.69 -2.51 5.21
CA ILE A 56 17.88 -2.42 4.36
C ILE A 56 17.51 -2.45 2.86
N GLU A 57 16.48 -3.20 2.47
CA GLU A 57 15.94 -3.13 1.10
C GLU A 57 15.49 -1.72 0.74
N ALA A 58 14.76 -1.04 1.64
CA ALA A 58 14.32 0.34 1.42
C ALA A 58 15.51 1.31 1.25
N VAL A 59 16.56 1.16 2.07
CA VAL A 59 17.80 1.95 1.93
C VAL A 59 18.46 1.70 0.57
N MET A 60 18.54 0.44 0.12
CA MET A 60 19.13 0.09 -1.17
C MET A 60 18.31 0.60 -2.36
N ASP A 61 16.99 0.71 -2.20
CA ASP A 61 16.09 1.32 -3.18
C ASP A 61 16.16 2.88 -3.17
N GLY A 62 17.01 3.44 -2.28
CA GLY A 62 17.31 4.88 -2.19
C GLY A 62 16.26 5.68 -1.43
N PHE A 63 15.66 5.09 -0.39
CA PHE A 63 14.78 5.76 0.56
C PHE A 63 15.48 6.02 1.89
N GLU A 64 15.03 7.06 2.57
CA GLU A 64 15.46 7.36 3.93
C GLU A 64 14.68 6.48 4.93
N ILE A 65 15.37 6.01 5.98
CA ILE A 65 14.77 5.22 7.06
C ILE A 65 14.90 5.97 8.38
N MET A 66 13.82 6.03 9.14
CA MET A 66 13.86 6.49 10.53
C MET A 66 12.69 5.91 11.33
N PRO A 67 12.76 5.92 12.68
CA PRO A 67 11.63 5.56 13.53
C PRO A 67 10.45 6.52 13.35
N MET A 68 9.22 6.06 13.59
CA MET A 68 8.01 6.88 13.44
C MET A 68 8.04 8.12 14.37
N ASP A 69 8.62 8.01 15.57
CA ASP A 69 8.75 9.15 16.49
C ASP A 69 9.60 10.32 15.91
N GLU A 70 10.53 10.02 15.00
CA GLU A 70 11.32 11.03 14.29
C GLU A 70 10.61 11.48 13.02
N ALA A 71 10.07 10.53 12.24
CA ALA A 71 9.34 10.79 11.03
C ALA A 71 8.11 11.67 11.25
N ALA A 72 7.42 11.52 12.39
CA ALA A 72 6.28 12.34 12.77
C ALA A 72 6.58 13.84 12.79
N LYS A 73 7.82 14.23 13.11
CA LYS A 73 8.23 15.64 13.21
C LYS A 73 8.44 16.31 11.84
N VAL A 74 8.74 15.51 10.82
CA VAL A 74 9.17 16.01 9.51
C VAL A 74 8.21 15.67 8.37
N GLY A 75 7.31 14.71 8.57
CA GLY A 75 6.32 14.27 7.58
C GLY A 75 5.24 15.32 7.29
N ASP A 76 4.84 15.43 6.03
CA ASP A 76 3.68 16.20 5.59
C ASP A 76 2.48 15.27 5.31
N ILE A 77 2.75 14.09 4.76
CA ILE A 77 1.75 13.05 4.45
C ILE A 77 2.24 11.73 5.01
N PHE A 78 1.38 11.03 5.72
CA PHE A 78 1.64 9.72 6.32
C PHE A 78 0.72 8.69 5.68
N LEU A 79 1.29 7.58 5.19
CA LEU A 79 0.53 6.48 4.62
C LEU A 79 0.96 5.17 5.26
N THR A 80 0.02 4.51 5.95
CA THR A 80 0.26 3.25 6.64
C THR A 80 -0.13 2.06 5.76
N VAL A 81 0.74 1.03 5.71
CA VAL A 81 0.60 -0.17 4.87
C VAL A 81 1.17 -1.41 5.56
N THR A 82 1.09 -1.45 6.89
CA THR A 82 1.73 -2.50 7.71
C THR A 82 0.85 -3.72 7.90
N GLY A 83 -0.47 -3.53 7.96
CA GLY A 83 -1.42 -4.57 8.39
C GLY A 83 -1.43 -4.78 9.91
N ASP A 84 -0.81 -3.89 10.68
CA ASP A 84 -0.72 -3.93 12.15
C ASP A 84 -1.72 -2.94 12.77
N ILE A 85 -1.71 -2.78 14.07
CA ILE A 85 -2.57 -1.91 14.84
C ILE A 85 -1.75 -0.78 15.48
N ASP A 86 -2.36 0.42 15.62
CA ASP A 86 -1.79 1.55 16.38
C ASP A 86 -0.37 1.96 15.93
N VAL A 87 -0.13 1.95 14.63
CA VAL A 87 1.14 2.36 14.03
C VAL A 87 1.37 3.87 14.20
N ILE A 88 0.30 4.67 14.08
CA ILE A 88 0.30 6.10 14.37
C ILE A 88 -0.70 6.37 15.49
N THR A 89 -0.18 6.88 16.63
CA THR A 89 -0.91 7.08 17.87
C THR A 89 -0.78 8.52 18.39
N GLU A 90 -1.41 8.84 19.53
CA GLU A 90 -1.36 10.16 20.17
C GLU A 90 0.04 10.76 20.22
N ARG A 91 1.06 9.98 20.64
CA ARG A 91 2.43 10.48 20.77
C ARG A 91 3.01 11.01 19.46
N HIS A 92 2.57 10.43 18.33
CA HIS A 92 2.98 10.85 17.00
C HIS A 92 2.19 12.09 16.54
N PHE A 93 0.86 12.08 16.72
CA PHE A 93 0.00 13.20 16.34
C PHE A 93 0.44 14.51 16.99
N MET A 94 0.79 14.47 18.28
CA MET A 94 1.23 15.65 19.02
C MET A 94 2.54 16.24 18.50
N GLN A 95 3.35 15.47 17.80
CA GLN A 95 4.63 15.88 17.19
C GLN A 95 4.50 16.33 15.74
N MET A 96 3.44 15.94 15.04
CA MET A 96 3.24 16.25 13.63
C MET A 96 3.24 17.76 13.35
N LYS A 97 3.52 18.09 12.09
CA LYS A 97 3.35 19.45 11.57
C LYS A 97 1.88 19.83 11.58
N ASP A 98 1.61 21.14 11.67
CA ASP A 98 0.28 21.65 11.38
C ASP A 98 -0.10 21.34 9.93
N GLY A 99 -1.29 20.81 9.71
CA GLY A 99 -1.75 20.43 8.40
C GLY A 99 -1.28 19.03 7.93
N ALA A 100 -0.62 18.24 8.77
CA ALA A 100 -0.22 16.87 8.42
C ALA A 100 -1.43 16.01 8.05
N ILE A 101 -1.28 15.17 7.02
CA ILE A 101 -2.33 14.30 6.49
C ILE A 101 -1.97 12.85 6.78
N CYS A 102 -2.87 12.12 7.42
CA CYS A 102 -2.77 10.69 7.64
C CYS A 102 -3.76 9.94 6.73
N ALA A 103 -3.28 8.91 6.06
CA ALA A 103 -4.07 8.00 5.25
C ALA A 103 -3.66 6.56 5.54
N ASN A 104 -4.59 5.63 5.36
CA ASN A 104 -4.33 4.21 5.53
C ASN A 104 -4.59 3.46 4.22
N ALA A 105 -3.70 2.55 3.87
CA ALA A 105 -3.87 1.59 2.79
C ALA A 105 -3.66 0.14 3.28
N GLY A 106 -3.58 -0.06 4.59
CA GLY A 106 -3.70 -1.37 5.23
C GLY A 106 -5.15 -1.85 5.22
N HIS A 107 -5.35 -3.16 5.41
CA HIS A 107 -6.65 -3.79 5.22
C HIS A 107 -7.73 -3.27 6.18
N PHE A 108 -7.37 -3.03 7.45
CA PHE A 108 -8.29 -2.55 8.49
C PHE A 108 -7.99 -1.08 8.84
N ASP A 109 -8.98 -0.39 9.38
CA ASP A 109 -8.93 1.01 9.81
C ASP A 109 -8.31 1.21 11.20
N CYS A 110 -7.36 0.37 11.57
CA CYS A 110 -6.75 0.34 12.91
C CYS A 110 -5.28 0.78 12.95
N GLU A 111 -4.63 1.03 11.80
CA GLU A 111 -3.22 1.43 11.75
C GLU A 111 -3.02 2.88 12.23
N VAL A 112 -3.92 3.78 11.85
CA VAL A 112 -3.97 5.16 12.36
C VAL A 112 -5.01 5.22 13.47
N SER A 113 -4.58 5.44 14.71
CA SER A 113 -5.46 5.41 15.89
C SER A 113 -6.46 6.56 15.88
N ARG A 114 -7.62 6.34 15.22
CA ARG A 114 -8.73 7.29 15.23
C ARG A 114 -9.24 7.54 16.65
N ALA A 115 -9.26 6.51 17.50
CA ALA A 115 -9.67 6.63 18.88
C ALA A 115 -8.80 7.63 19.66
N ASP A 116 -7.48 7.63 19.42
CA ASP A 116 -6.58 8.61 20.02
C ASP A 116 -6.88 10.02 19.52
N LEU A 117 -7.04 10.20 18.19
CA LEU A 117 -7.40 11.50 17.61
C LEU A 117 -8.71 12.04 18.21
N GLU A 118 -9.75 11.22 18.31
CA GLU A 118 -11.04 11.60 18.89
C GLU A 118 -10.94 11.93 20.38
N ARG A 119 -10.06 11.24 21.11
CA ARG A 119 -9.84 11.47 22.55
C ARG A 119 -9.09 12.76 22.84
N ILE A 120 -8.05 13.08 22.02
CA ILE A 120 -7.18 14.23 22.29
C ILE A 120 -7.64 15.54 21.62
N CYS A 121 -8.42 15.46 20.54
CA CYS A 121 -8.80 16.66 19.79
C CYS A 121 -9.71 17.58 20.62
N THR A 122 -9.51 18.89 20.46
CA THR A 122 -10.37 19.93 21.03
C THR A 122 -11.55 20.24 20.12
N LYS A 123 -11.41 19.95 18.82
CA LYS A 123 -12.45 20.14 17.81
C LYS A 123 -12.23 19.16 16.67
N LYS A 124 -13.33 18.55 16.19
CA LYS A 124 -13.38 17.74 14.98
C LYS A 124 -14.32 18.40 13.97
N TYR A 125 -13.96 18.37 12.69
CA TYR A 125 -14.80 18.90 11.60
C TYR A 125 -14.51 18.19 10.28
N GLU A 126 -15.48 18.19 9.38
CA GLU A 126 -15.26 17.78 8.01
C GLU A 126 -14.56 18.90 7.25
N ALA A 127 -13.31 18.69 6.87
CA ALA A 127 -12.51 19.65 6.12
C ALA A 127 -12.87 19.60 4.62
N ARG A 128 -13.05 18.39 4.09
CA ARG A 128 -13.50 18.08 2.72
C ARG A 128 -14.18 16.71 2.74
N LYS A 129 -14.87 16.36 1.67
CA LYS A 129 -15.39 15.00 1.52
C LYS A 129 -14.26 13.97 1.70
N ASN A 130 -14.47 13.01 2.56
CA ASN A 130 -13.50 11.98 2.97
C ASN A 130 -12.26 12.51 3.71
N ILE A 131 -12.27 13.72 4.25
CA ILE A 131 -11.16 14.28 5.05
C ILE A 131 -11.72 14.92 6.31
N GLU A 132 -11.39 14.36 7.46
CA GLU A 132 -11.71 14.90 8.77
C GLU A 132 -10.50 15.67 9.33
N GLY A 133 -10.76 16.87 9.86
CA GLY A 133 -9.77 17.67 10.56
C GLY A 133 -9.92 17.54 12.08
N TYR A 134 -8.83 17.29 12.76
CA TYR A 134 -8.73 17.15 14.20
C TYR A 134 -7.81 18.24 14.75
N VAL A 135 -8.39 19.24 15.42
CA VAL A 135 -7.62 20.31 16.09
C VAL A 135 -7.10 19.76 17.41
N LEU A 136 -5.79 19.75 17.57
CA LEU A 136 -5.10 19.22 18.75
C LEU A 136 -4.96 20.28 19.85
N PRO A 137 -4.69 19.91 21.12
CA PRO A 137 -4.51 20.84 22.22
C PRO A 137 -3.38 21.86 22.03
N ASN A 138 -2.38 21.53 21.23
CA ASN A 138 -1.27 22.42 20.85
C ASN A 138 -1.61 23.44 19.75
N GLY A 139 -2.88 23.47 19.30
CA GLY A 139 -3.39 24.37 18.25
C GLY A 139 -3.15 23.89 16.83
N LYS A 140 -2.41 22.81 16.61
CA LYS A 140 -2.19 22.23 15.30
C LYS A 140 -3.40 21.39 14.85
N THR A 141 -3.56 21.25 13.56
CA THR A 141 -4.58 20.38 12.96
C THR A 141 -3.91 19.20 12.26
N VAL A 142 -4.40 17.99 12.51
CA VAL A 142 -4.06 16.79 11.77
C VAL A 142 -5.30 16.36 10.98
N PHE A 143 -5.09 15.96 9.73
CA PHE A 143 -6.16 15.48 8.87
C PHE A 143 -6.11 13.95 8.77
N LEU A 144 -7.26 13.31 8.91
CA LEU A 144 -7.42 11.87 8.67
C LEU A 144 -8.27 11.65 7.43
N MET A 145 -7.74 10.90 6.46
CA MET A 145 -8.46 10.56 5.24
C MET A 145 -9.31 9.31 5.44
N ALA A 146 -10.51 9.32 4.85
CA ALA A 146 -11.42 8.19 4.76
C ALA A 146 -11.70 7.51 6.11
N GLU A 147 -11.62 8.27 7.22
CA GLU A 147 -11.79 7.76 8.59
C GLU A 147 -10.79 6.64 8.98
N GLY A 148 -9.62 6.60 8.35
CA GLY A 148 -8.62 5.54 8.52
C GLY A 148 -8.87 4.27 7.71
N ARG A 149 -9.96 4.21 6.92
CA ARG A 149 -10.23 3.08 6.01
C ARG A 149 -9.28 3.10 4.81
N LEU A 150 -9.23 2.00 4.06
CA LEU A 150 -8.48 1.87 2.80
C LEU A 150 -8.72 3.07 1.88
N VAL A 151 -7.74 3.97 1.77
CA VAL A 151 -7.89 5.25 1.05
C VAL A 151 -8.17 5.05 -0.44
N ASN A 152 -7.61 4.00 -1.06
CA ASN A 152 -7.83 3.68 -2.46
C ASN A 152 -9.27 3.25 -2.79
N LEU A 153 -9.98 2.66 -1.82
CA LEU A 153 -11.37 2.22 -1.99
C LEU A 153 -12.37 3.25 -1.47
N ALA A 154 -12.08 3.86 -0.31
CA ALA A 154 -13.01 4.79 0.32
C ALA A 154 -12.98 6.20 -0.31
N ALA A 155 -11.85 6.60 -0.90
CA ALA A 155 -11.64 7.91 -1.50
C ALA A 155 -11.24 7.86 -2.99
N GLY A 156 -11.13 6.66 -3.59
CA GLY A 156 -10.82 6.41 -4.99
C GLY A 156 -11.64 5.27 -5.56
N ASP A 157 -11.30 4.83 -6.77
CA ASP A 157 -12.01 3.76 -7.50
C ASP A 157 -11.36 2.37 -7.30
N GLY A 158 -10.37 2.26 -6.40
CA GLY A 158 -9.62 1.04 -6.17
C GLY A 158 -8.58 0.76 -7.26
N HIS A 159 -8.24 -0.52 -7.43
CA HIS A 159 -7.25 -0.93 -8.42
C HIS A 159 -7.80 -0.83 -9.84
N PRO A 160 -6.99 -0.39 -10.82
CA PRO A 160 -7.39 -0.38 -12.22
C PRO A 160 -7.82 -1.77 -12.73
N ALA A 161 -8.83 -1.80 -13.61
CA ALA A 161 -9.34 -3.04 -14.20
C ALA A 161 -8.24 -3.86 -14.90
N GLU A 162 -7.28 -3.20 -15.52
CA GLU A 162 -6.13 -3.83 -16.20
C GLU A 162 -5.25 -4.68 -15.26
N ILE A 163 -5.20 -4.33 -13.97
CA ILE A 163 -4.49 -5.09 -12.93
C ILE A 163 -5.42 -6.17 -12.36
N MET A 164 -6.68 -5.80 -12.08
CA MET A 164 -7.65 -6.73 -11.53
C MET A 164 -8.00 -7.88 -12.48
N ASP A 165 -7.87 -7.69 -13.79
CA ASP A 165 -8.00 -8.72 -14.80
C ASP A 165 -7.15 -9.98 -14.50
N LEU A 166 -5.87 -9.80 -14.15
CA LEU A 166 -5.00 -10.90 -13.74
C LEU A 166 -5.51 -11.61 -12.46
N SER A 167 -5.94 -10.82 -11.48
CA SER A 167 -6.46 -11.36 -10.22
C SER A 167 -7.76 -12.15 -10.43
N PHE A 168 -8.67 -11.62 -11.25
CA PHE A 168 -9.93 -12.32 -11.56
C PHE A 168 -9.72 -13.57 -12.41
N ALA A 169 -8.76 -13.56 -13.33
CA ALA A 169 -8.39 -14.75 -14.08
C ALA A 169 -7.91 -15.87 -13.13
N MET A 170 -7.02 -15.54 -12.18
CA MET A 170 -6.54 -16.50 -11.20
C MET A 170 -7.65 -16.98 -10.26
N GLN A 171 -8.54 -16.12 -9.81
CA GLN A 171 -9.71 -16.51 -8.99
C GLN A 171 -10.62 -17.46 -9.76
N THR A 172 -10.88 -17.20 -11.04
CA THR A 172 -11.70 -18.06 -11.90
C THR A 172 -11.05 -19.44 -12.07
N LEU A 173 -9.73 -19.47 -12.32
CA LEU A 173 -9.00 -20.74 -12.43
C LEU A 173 -8.93 -21.49 -11.11
N ALA A 174 -8.87 -20.80 -9.98
CA ALA A 174 -8.95 -21.44 -8.66
C ALA A 174 -10.28 -22.17 -8.45
N VAL A 175 -11.40 -21.52 -8.80
CA VAL A 175 -12.73 -22.18 -8.75
C VAL A 175 -12.78 -23.37 -9.70
N TRP A 176 -12.29 -23.21 -10.93
CA TRP A 176 -12.25 -24.30 -11.91
C TRP A 176 -11.37 -25.47 -11.41
N TYR A 177 -10.23 -25.20 -10.83
CA TYR A 177 -9.34 -26.21 -10.23
C TYR A 177 -10.05 -26.97 -9.10
N LEU A 178 -10.73 -26.27 -8.21
CA LEU A 178 -11.49 -26.86 -7.11
C LEU A 178 -12.66 -27.75 -7.59
N LEU A 179 -13.32 -27.39 -8.68
CA LEU A 179 -14.38 -28.23 -9.27
C LEU A 179 -13.83 -29.57 -9.76
N GLY A 180 -12.60 -29.61 -10.26
CA GLY A 180 -11.95 -30.85 -10.70
C GLY A 180 -11.31 -31.69 -9.60
N HIS A 181 -10.78 -31.06 -8.55
CA HIS A 181 -9.90 -31.71 -7.58
C HIS A 181 -10.44 -31.64 -6.14
N GLY A 182 -11.40 -30.76 -5.85
CA GLY A 182 -11.80 -30.43 -4.48
C GLY A 182 -12.40 -31.59 -3.67
N ARG A 183 -12.93 -32.63 -4.32
CA ARG A 183 -13.48 -33.81 -3.64
C ARG A 183 -12.45 -34.60 -2.82
N ASP A 184 -11.19 -34.58 -3.27
CA ASP A 184 -10.09 -35.31 -2.66
C ASP A 184 -9.22 -34.43 -1.77
N MET A 185 -9.52 -33.11 -1.72
CA MET A 185 -8.77 -32.14 -0.93
C MET A 185 -9.28 -32.10 0.52
N LYS A 186 -8.34 -32.05 1.45
CA LYS A 186 -8.65 -31.81 2.88
C LYS A 186 -8.83 -30.32 3.13
N PRO A 187 -9.57 -29.91 4.18
CA PRO A 187 -9.63 -28.51 4.59
C PRO A 187 -8.23 -27.99 4.95
N ALA A 188 -7.66 -27.16 4.05
CA ALA A 188 -6.32 -26.56 4.22
C ALA A 188 -6.16 -25.37 3.25
N VAL A 189 -5.09 -24.61 3.41
CA VAL A 189 -4.67 -23.61 2.43
C VAL A 189 -3.81 -24.30 1.38
N TYR A 190 -4.15 -24.07 0.11
CA TYR A 190 -3.44 -24.63 -1.03
C TYR A 190 -2.96 -23.51 -1.94
N THR A 191 -1.77 -23.72 -2.52
CA THR A 191 -1.28 -22.90 -3.63
C THR A 191 -1.72 -23.54 -4.94
N LEU A 192 -2.19 -22.73 -5.88
CA LEU A 192 -2.51 -23.22 -7.22
C LEU A 192 -1.26 -23.74 -7.95
N PRO A 193 -1.39 -24.72 -8.85
CA PRO A 193 -0.30 -25.15 -9.70
C PRO A 193 0.32 -23.99 -10.48
N HIS A 194 1.65 -23.89 -10.48
CA HIS A 194 2.39 -22.81 -11.14
C HIS A 194 2.08 -22.67 -12.65
N GLU A 195 1.69 -23.76 -13.29
CA GLU A 195 1.30 -23.78 -14.70
C GLU A 195 0.09 -22.88 -14.97
N LEU A 196 -0.81 -22.74 -14.01
CA LEU A 196 -1.97 -21.84 -14.14
C LEU A 196 -1.55 -20.37 -14.08
N ASP A 197 -0.66 -20.01 -13.17
CA ASP A 197 -0.07 -18.67 -13.11
C ASP A 197 0.65 -18.33 -14.42
N THR A 198 1.48 -19.26 -14.90
CA THR A 198 2.24 -19.11 -16.16
C THR A 198 1.29 -18.91 -17.34
N LYS A 199 0.21 -19.68 -17.41
CA LYS A 199 -0.79 -19.58 -18.48
C LYS A 199 -1.47 -18.23 -18.49
N VAL A 200 -1.89 -17.71 -17.33
CA VAL A 200 -2.51 -16.38 -17.23
C VAL A 200 -1.53 -15.29 -17.66
N ALA A 201 -0.28 -15.36 -17.18
CA ALA A 201 0.75 -14.39 -17.54
C ALA A 201 1.06 -14.41 -19.06
N GLN A 202 1.14 -15.59 -19.69
CA GLN A 202 1.35 -15.74 -21.14
C GLN A 202 0.19 -15.14 -21.95
N ILE A 203 -1.06 -15.43 -21.57
CA ILE A 203 -2.24 -14.87 -22.23
C ILE A 203 -2.23 -13.34 -22.11
N LYS A 204 -1.90 -12.81 -20.94
CA LYS A 204 -1.82 -11.36 -20.72
C LYS A 204 -0.73 -10.72 -21.58
N LEU A 205 0.48 -11.26 -21.60
CA LEU A 205 1.57 -10.78 -22.45
C LEU A 205 1.17 -10.78 -23.94
N GLN A 206 0.56 -11.87 -24.38
CA GLN A 206 0.08 -11.99 -25.76
C GLN A 206 -0.99 -10.94 -26.09
N SER A 207 -1.95 -10.71 -25.20
CA SER A 207 -3.00 -9.71 -25.38
C SER A 207 -2.45 -8.27 -25.44
N MET A 208 -1.31 -8.02 -24.81
CA MET A 208 -0.60 -6.75 -24.83
C MET A 208 0.37 -6.63 -26.01
N GLY A 209 0.52 -7.68 -26.83
CA GLY A 209 1.44 -7.70 -27.97
C GLY A 209 2.90 -7.91 -27.63
N TYR A 210 3.22 -8.29 -26.39
CA TYR A 210 4.60 -8.55 -25.97
C TYR A 210 5.02 -10.00 -26.26
N LYS A 211 6.30 -10.15 -26.57
CA LYS A 211 6.98 -11.44 -26.72
C LYS A 211 8.12 -11.50 -25.71
N ILE A 212 8.39 -12.69 -25.22
CA ILE A 212 9.50 -12.99 -24.32
C ILE A 212 10.41 -14.02 -24.95
N ASP A 213 11.65 -14.12 -24.46
CA ASP A 213 12.60 -15.15 -24.87
C ASP A 213 12.16 -16.54 -24.43
N SER A 214 12.70 -17.54 -25.11
CA SER A 214 12.56 -18.96 -24.76
C SER A 214 13.92 -19.58 -24.57
N LEU A 215 14.02 -20.53 -23.63
CA LEU A 215 15.25 -21.26 -23.40
C LEU A 215 15.52 -22.24 -24.56
N SER A 216 16.80 -22.34 -25.00
CA SER A 216 17.23 -23.43 -25.87
C SER A 216 17.24 -24.77 -25.14
N GLU A 217 17.29 -25.86 -25.87
CA GLU A 217 17.34 -27.20 -25.27
C GLU A 217 18.61 -27.39 -24.43
N GLU A 218 19.74 -26.80 -24.86
CA GLU A 218 20.98 -26.81 -24.06
C GLU A 218 20.83 -26.04 -22.76
N GLN A 219 20.11 -24.89 -22.78
CA GLN A 219 19.85 -24.10 -21.57
C GLN A 219 18.91 -24.84 -20.61
N LYS A 220 17.84 -25.47 -21.12
CA LYS A 220 16.95 -26.30 -20.30
C LYS A 220 17.70 -27.43 -19.63
N LYS A 221 18.52 -28.17 -20.39
CA LYS A 221 19.34 -29.24 -19.87
C LYS A 221 20.33 -28.77 -18.81
N TYR A 222 20.98 -27.63 -19.03
CA TYR A 222 21.90 -27.04 -18.04
C TYR A 222 21.20 -26.66 -16.73
N LEU A 223 19.95 -26.20 -16.80
CA LEU A 223 19.12 -25.81 -15.66
C LEU A 223 18.36 -27.00 -15.05
N GLY A 224 18.44 -28.21 -15.60
CA GLY A 224 17.70 -29.38 -15.12
C GLY A 224 16.19 -29.25 -15.28
N LEU A 225 15.73 -28.62 -16.36
CA LEU A 225 14.31 -28.36 -16.69
C LEU A 225 13.78 -29.31 -17.79
N ASP A 226 14.33 -30.52 -17.89
CA ASP A 226 13.92 -31.55 -18.86
C ASP A 226 12.61 -32.23 -18.45
#